data_ddfc3a35fcc70ef3247bd8c56b81842e
#
_entry.id   ddfc3a35fcc70ef3247bd8c56b81842e
#
_cell.length_a   1.000
_cell.length_b   1.000
_cell.length_c   1.000
_cell.angle_alpha   90.00
_cell.angle_beta   90.00
_cell.angle_gamma   90.00
#
_symmetry.space_group_name_H-M   'P 1'
#
loop_
_entity.id
_entity.type
_entity.pdbx_description
1 polymer ?
#
loop_
_entity_poly.entity_id
_entity_poly.type
_entity_poly.pdbx_seq_one_letter_code
_entity_poly.pdbx_strand_id
1 'polypeptide(L)'
;MNIKMLFIPILLSSLFSCSKPKDTISDYPFKERENDNWGLLSAADGKVLIEDEFKYAPTVVTDDCFFVQRANGKYELYNINNIKKVIDDGYVDIAAFSNGVAPAVKEGKCITVINKDGNILFELDKEYVSLSCFQDGISVFMDSDGKVGYIDTKGKVVVPAQYAYGTIFCNGLALVKENDRLFEINLKGEKRPIDDEMAQAWVYMGYQIQYWTHQVNDGHFSYVTEDDEWGIKNRKGENIIKASDKYKSIKVANDGYFIFQTEDGYGIMDNKGEVIIRDNYDNINYCDENIFIACKDEKWGVLSIKEDEQQLVDFRYEKLHKANSNFIGYKSYKYYLLSETGEEIGRYVNLLTDIDYFVQSDYFDVVRFVKQILSPKNYNKDVTELYGYKGLNPETCADKLELELHAYDITSNMLFPSTKLFSTDYADVNAILSFPEVVAYDYDGSAHFCNTICDGISLDIDIQSKYTKYMETIQKEFERELTNMGYRETESIGFIKSYEKSSSDIKIQLISFGNADNPDRIKINILTK
;
A
#
# COMPACT_ATOMS: atom_id res chain seq x y z
N MET A 1 22.04 27.77 4.95
CA MET A 1 22.70 26.65 4.29
C MET A 1 21.57 25.78 3.71
N ASN A 2 21.43 25.68 2.39
CA ASN A 2 20.30 25.01 1.74
C ASN A 2 20.48 23.50 1.89
N ILE A 3 19.70 22.91 2.78
CA ILE A 3 19.55 21.46 2.84
C ILE A 3 18.71 21.06 1.62
N LYS A 4 19.37 20.52 0.61
CA LYS A 4 18.70 19.78 -0.45
C LYS A 4 18.09 18.55 0.22
N MET A 5 16.80 18.61 0.54
CA MET A 5 16.03 17.41 0.83
C MET A 5 16.17 16.49 -0.38
N LEU A 6 16.90 15.41 -0.20
CA LEU A 6 16.82 14.26 -1.10
C LEU A 6 15.40 13.71 -0.94
N PHE A 7 14.52 14.05 -1.87
CA PHE A 7 13.26 13.35 -2.04
C PHE A 7 13.59 11.93 -2.53
N ILE A 8 13.78 11.01 -1.61
CA ILE A 8 13.55 9.61 -1.91
C ILE A 8 12.04 9.51 -2.09
N PRO A 9 11.54 9.05 -3.24
CA PRO A 9 10.12 8.75 -3.36
C PRO A 9 9.83 7.61 -2.39
N ILE A 10 9.34 7.97 -1.21
CA ILE A 10 8.85 7.01 -0.23
C ILE A 10 7.67 6.32 -0.91
N LEU A 11 7.80 5.01 -1.10
CA LEU A 11 6.72 4.14 -1.56
C LEU A 11 5.46 4.44 -0.73
N LEU A 12 4.56 5.25 -1.25
CA LEU A 12 3.26 5.55 -0.63
C LEU A 12 2.40 4.30 -0.47
N SER A 13 2.73 3.22 -1.19
CA SER A 13 1.97 1.96 -1.14
C SER A 13 2.11 1.17 0.17
N SER A 14 3.13 1.45 1.00
CA SER A 14 3.26 0.86 2.33
C SER A 14 2.63 1.70 3.45
N LEU A 15 2.15 2.90 3.12
CA LEU A 15 1.70 3.89 4.10
C LEU A 15 0.25 3.70 4.54
N PHE A 16 -0.49 2.85 3.85
CA PHE A 16 -1.85 2.50 4.23
C PHE A 16 -1.95 1.06 4.76
N SER A 17 -0.82 0.45 5.15
CA SER A 17 -0.93 -0.79 5.88
C SER A 17 -1.69 -0.50 7.17
N CYS A 18 -2.95 -0.88 7.16
CA CYS A 18 -3.75 -0.94 8.36
C CYS A 18 -2.99 -1.83 9.32
N SER A 19 -2.36 -1.24 10.32
CA SER A 19 -1.94 -2.04 11.45
C SER A 19 -3.15 -2.78 11.92
N LYS A 20 -3.04 -4.09 12.08
CA LYS A 20 -4.11 -4.86 12.71
C LYS A 20 -4.67 -4.04 13.85
N PRO A 21 -5.99 -3.89 13.95
CA PRO A 21 -6.56 -3.70 15.25
C PRO A 21 -5.98 -4.86 16.09
N LYS A 22 -5.19 -4.55 17.09
CA LYS A 22 -4.70 -5.50 18.08
C LYS A 22 -5.93 -6.33 18.44
N ASP A 23 -5.90 -7.66 18.20
CA ASP A 23 -6.92 -8.62 18.64
C ASP A 23 -8.21 -8.79 17.80
N THR A 24 -8.25 -8.42 16.51
CA THR A 24 -9.49 -8.63 15.71
C THR A 24 -9.54 -9.93 14.91
N ILE A 25 -8.40 -10.58 14.67
CA ILE A 25 -8.38 -11.83 13.92
C ILE A 25 -8.61 -12.97 14.89
N SER A 26 -9.75 -13.68 14.72
CA SER A 26 -10.07 -14.84 15.54
C SER A 26 -9.63 -16.15 14.91
N ASP A 27 -9.67 -16.25 13.59
CA ASP A 27 -9.56 -17.53 12.90
C ASP A 27 -8.84 -17.37 11.57
N TYR A 28 -8.16 -18.45 11.15
CA TYR A 28 -7.28 -18.45 9.98
C TYR A 28 -7.70 -19.50 8.94
N PRO A 29 -7.64 -19.16 7.64
CA PRO A 29 -7.73 -20.13 6.57
C PRO A 29 -6.53 -21.08 6.59
N PHE A 30 -6.80 -22.39 6.41
CA PHE A 30 -5.77 -23.41 6.41
C PHE A 30 -6.01 -24.52 5.36
N LYS A 31 -4.97 -25.28 5.07
CA LYS A 31 -5.04 -26.57 4.37
C LYS A 31 -4.17 -27.60 5.11
N GLU A 32 -4.69 -28.79 5.28
CA GLU A 32 -3.92 -29.90 5.82
C GLU A 32 -3.01 -30.53 4.75
N ARG A 33 -3.51 -30.64 3.51
CA ARG A 33 -2.80 -31.20 2.35
C ARG A 33 -2.86 -30.26 1.17
N GLU A 34 -1.91 -30.39 0.27
CA GLU A 34 -1.75 -29.47 -0.87
C GLU A 34 -2.98 -29.46 -1.81
N ASN A 35 -3.62 -30.61 -2.00
CA ASN A 35 -4.78 -30.76 -2.90
C ASN A 35 -6.13 -30.56 -2.21
N ASP A 36 -6.16 -30.34 -0.90
CA ASP A 36 -7.41 -30.08 -0.17
C ASP A 36 -7.95 -28.69 -0.54
N ASN A 37 -9.25 -28.48 -0.37
CA ASN A 37 -9.82 -27.15 -0.36
C ASN A 37 -9.37 -26.40 0.91
N TRP A 38 -9.79 -25.17 1.04
CA TRP A 38 -9.50 -24.36 2.22
C TRP A 38 -10.56 -24.57 3.28
N GLY A 39 -10.12 -24.70 4.53
CA GLY A 39 -10.94 -24.67 5.72
C GLY A 39 -10.65 -23.43 6.56
N LEU A 40 -11.25 -23.34 7.73
CA LEU A 40 -10.98 -22.34 8.77
C LEU A 40 -10.65 -23.04 10.09
N LEU A 41 -9.64 -22.52 10.79
CA LEU A 41 -9.26 -22.98 12.13
C LEU A 41 -9.25 -21.82 13.12
N SER A 42 -9.55 -22.13 14.37
CA SER A 42 -9.43 -21.20 15.49
C SER A 42 -7.96 -20.93 15.81
N ALA A 43 -7.61 -19.65 15.86
CA ALA A 43 -6.27 -19.25 16.29
C ALA A 43 -6.02 -19.51 17.78
N ALA A 44 -7.08 -19.63 18.58
CA ALA A 44 -6.97 -19.77 20.03
C ALA A 44 -6.51 -21.19 20.44
N ASP A 45 -7.05 -22.21 19.79
CA ASP A 45 -6.82 -23.61 20.19
C ASP A 45 -6.55 -24.57 19.03
N GLY A 46 -6.46 -24.05 17.81
CA GLY A 46 -6.20 -24.84 16.60
C GLY A 46 -7.35 -25.75 16.17
N LYS A 47 -8.55 -25.62 16.78
CA LYS A 47 -9.70 -26.42 16.37
C LYS A 47 -10.15 -26.03 14.97
N VAL A 48 -10.43 -27.05 14.16
CA VAL A 48 -11.04 -26.87 12.86
C VAL A 48 -12.49 -26.43 13.04
N LEU A 49 -12.81 -25.25 12.50
CA LEU A 49 -14.15 -24.67 12.51
C LEU A 49 -14.92 -25.04 11.24
N ILE A 50 -14.23 -25.03 10.10
CA ILE A 50 -14.76 -25.42 8.79
C ILE A 50 -13.70 -26.30 8.13
N GLU A 51 -14.10 -27.53 7.75
CA GLU A 51 -13.24 -28.45 7.02
C GLU A 51 -13.38 -28.20 5.51
N ASP A 52 -12.28 -28.25 4.77
CA ASP A 52 -12.13 -28.51 3.33
C ASP A 52 -13.30 -28.07 2.41
N GLU A 53 -13.89 -26.89 2.70
CA GLU A 53 -15.11 -26.43 2.01
C GLU A 53 -14.82 -25.50 0.83
N PHE A 54 -13.82 -24.58 0.97
CA PHE A 54 -13.65 -23.49 0.04
C PHE A 54 -12.58 -23.77 -1.00
N LYS A 55 -12.95 -23.70 -2.27
CA LYS A 55 -12.01 -23.86 -3.39
C LYS A 55 -10.92 -22.79 -3.42
N TYR A 56 -11.29 -21.55 -3.10
CA TYR A 56 -10.38 -20.41 -2.99
C TYR A 56 -10.21 -20.03 -1.53
N ALA A 57 -9.03 -19.51 -1.19
CA ALA A 57 -8.75 -19.12 0.18
C ALA A 57 -9.76 -18.08 0.68
N PRO A 58 -10.46 -18.34 1.80
CA PRO A 58 -11.20 -17.28 2.48
C PRO A 58 -10.22 -16.25 3.04
N THR A 59 -10.76 -15.08 3.40
CA THR A 59 -10.01 -14.14 4.23
C THR A 59 -9.91 -14.67 5.66
N VAL A 60 -9.01 -14.14 6.46
CA VAL A 60 -9.05 -14.37 7.91
C VAL A 60 -10.36 -13.81 8.49
N VAL A 61 -10.78 -14.30 9.63
CA VAL A 61 -12.01 -13.85 10.30
C VAL A 61 -11.73 -12.61 11.13
N THR A 62 -12.50 -11.56 10.89
CA THR A 62 -12.48 -10.34 11.69
C THR A 62 -13.91 -9.96 12.06
N ASP A 63 -14.16 -9.55 13.30
CA ASP A 63 -15.50 -9.19 13.76
C ASP A 63 -16.56 -10.26 13.42
N ASP A 64 -16.23 -11.56 13.57
CA ASP A 64 -17.04 -12.74 13.21
C ASP A 64 -17.34 -12.88 11.70
N CYS A 65 -16.75 -12.09 10.84
CA CYS A 65 -17.00 -12.10 9.40
C CYS A 65 -15.76 -12.43 8.60
N PHE A 66 -15.95 -13.07 7.45
CA PHE A 66 -14.91 -13.34 6.47
C PHE A 66 -15.48 -13.32 5.05
N PHE A 67 -14.60 -13.18 4.08
CA PHE A 67 -14.98 -13.18 2.68
C PHE A 67 -14.38 -14.39 1.96
N VAL A 68 -15.11 -14.88 0.97
CA VAL A 68 -14.67 -15.98 0.10
C VAL A 68 -14.67 -15.49 -1.35
N GLN A 69 -13.54 -15.61 -2.02
CA GLN A 69 -13.45 -15.27 -3.43
C GLN A 69 -14.02 -16.39 -4.30
N ARG A 70 -14.83 -16.02 -5.30
CA ARG A 70 -15.35 -16.93 -6.33
C ARG A 70 -14.41 -17.04 -7.53
N ALA A 71 -14.68 -17.99 -8.42
CA ALA A 71 -13.97 -18.16 -9.69
C ALA A 71 -14.02 -16.93 -10.62
N ASN A 72 -15.01 -16.06 -10.48
CA ASN A 72 -15.15 -14.81 -11.22
C ASN A 72 -14.43 -13.61 -10.56
N GLY A 73 -13.63 -13.89 -9.51
CA GLY A 73 -12.88 -12.86 -8.77
C GLY A 73 -13.70 -12.08 -7.75
N LYS A 74 -15.03 -12.27 -7.68
CA LYS A 74 -15.89 -11.54 -6.73
C LYS A 74 -15.90 -12.21 -5.36
N TYR A 75 -16.06 -11.39 -4.31
CA TYR A 75 -16.09 -11.83 -2.92
C TYR A 75 -17.52 -11.93 -2.39
N GLU A 76 -17.78 -13.01 -1.65
CA GLU A 76 -18.99 -13.23 -0.88
C GLU A 76 -18.71 -13.06 0.61
N LEU A 77 -19.67 -12.48 1.33
CA LEU A 77 -19.58 -12.30 2.78
C LEU A 77 -20.19 -13.50 3.52
N TYR A 78 -19.46 -13.99 4.51
CA TYR A 78 -19.86 -15.06 5.43
C TYR A 78 -19.76 -14.60 6.89
N ASN A 79 -20.58 -15.20 7.75
CA ASN A 79 -20.49 -15.05 9.19
C ASN A 79 -20.12 -16.38 9.83
N ILE A 80 -19.06 -16.40 10.67
CA ILE A 80 -18.51 -17.61 11.26
C ILE A 80 -19.45 -18.25 12.31
N ASN A 81 -20.23 -17.46 13.05
CA ASN A 81 -21.08 -17.96 14.13
C ASN A 81 -22.20 -18.91 13.65
N ASN A 82 -22.61 -18.77 12.39
CA ASN A 82 -23.63 -19.64 11.81
C ASN A 82 -23.21 -20.23 10.44
N ILE A 83 -21.96 -19.99 10.03
CA ILE A 83 -21.38 -20.43 8.75
C ILE A 83 -22.35 -20.18 7.58
N LYS A 84 -23.01 -19.03 7.65
CA LYS A 84 -24.02 -18.65 6.68
C LYS A 84 -23.47 -17.60 5.74
N LYS A 85 -23.66 -17.84 4.45
CA LYS A 85 -23.47 -16.80 3.45
C LYS A 85 -24.46 -15.67 3.67
N VAL A 86 -23.93 -14.48 3.91
CA VAL A 86 -24.72 -13.27 4.21
C VAL A 86 -25.09 -12.55 2.91
N ILE A 87 -24.16 -12.48 1.94
CA ILE A 87 -24.37 -11.78 0.67
C ILE A 87 -23.90 -12.62 -0.51
N ASP A 88 -24.71 -12.66 -1.55
CA ASP A 88 -24.55 -13.45 -2.77
C ASP A 88 -24.12 -12.65 -4.01
N ASP A 89 -24.32 -11.33 -4.03
CA ASP A 89 -24.09 -10.49 -5.22
C ASP A 89 -22.62 -10.31 -5.59
N GLY A 90 -21.71 -10.59 -4.65
CA GLY A 90 -20.27 -10.44 -4.79
C GLY A 90 -19.80 -8.99 -4.84
N TYR A 91 -18.71 -8.75 -4.15
CA TYR A 91 -17.94 -7.50 -4.19
C TYR A 91 -16.73 -7.70 -5.09
N VAL A 92 -16.33 -6.67 -5.82
CA VAL A 92 -15.06 -6.69 -6.59
C VAL A 92 -13.89 -6.38 -5.68
N ASP A 93 -14.17 -5.72 -4.56
CA ASP A 93 -13.17 -5.41 -3.56
C ASP A 93 -13.76 -5.25 -2.17
N ILE A 94 -12.93 -5.49 -1.16
CA ILE A 94 -13.32 -5.55 0.25
C ILE A 94 -12.19 -5.06 1.14
N ALA A 95 -12.55 -4.57 2.32
CA ALA A 95 -11.63 -4.40 3.43
C ALA A 95 -12.07 -5.24 4.64
N ALA A 96 -11.20 -5.41 5.63
CA ALA A 96 -11.53 -6.13 6.85
C ALA A 96 -12.67 -5.49 7.61
N PHE A 97 -13.47 -6.33 8.28
CA PHE A 97 -14.36 -5.82 9.31
C PHE A 97 -13.56 -5.28 10.49
N SER A 98 -13.92 -4.11 10.92
CA SER A 98 -13.41 -3.49 12.13
C SER A 98 -14.45 -2.53 12.69
N ASN A 99 -14.64 -2.53 14.00
CA ASN A 99 -15.69 -1.75 14.67
C ASN A 99 -17.11 -2.08 14.13
N GLY A 100 -17.34 -3.32 13.72
CA GLY A 100 -18.62 -3.82 13.22
C GLY A 100 -18.96 -3.44 11.79
N VAL A 101 -18.06 -2.81 11.03
CA VAL A 101 -18.27 -2.34 9.66
C VAL A 101 -17.08 -2.67 8.75
N ALA A 102 -17.33 -2.72 7.44
CA ALA A 102 -16.29 -2.92 6.44
C ALA A 102 -16.55 -2.08 5.19
N PRO A 103 -15.53 -1.43 4.62
CA PRO A 103 -15.57 -0.91 3.26
C PRO A 103 -15.68 -2.05 2.23
N ALA A 104 -16.51 -1.87 1.22
CA ALA A 104 -16.68 -2.81 0.13
C ALA A 104 -17.11 -2.11 -1.17
N VAL A 105 -16.77 -2.69 -2.31
CA VAL A 105 -17.10 -2.14 -3.63
C VAL A 105 -17.78 -3.20 -4.48
N LYS A 106 -18.92 -2.84 -5.07
CA LYS A 106 -19.53 -3.59 -6.17
C LYS A 106 -19.10 -3.01 -7.50
N GLU A 107 -19.04 -3.87 -8.52
CA GLU A 107 -18.64 -3.49 -9.87
C GLU A 107 -19.42 -2.27 -10.39
N GLY A 108 -18.70 -1.22 -10.81
CA GLY A 108 -19.28 0.03 -11.31
C GLY A 108 -20.02 0.87 -10.28
N LYS A 109 -19.85 0.58 -8.97
CA LYS A 109 -20.45 1.34 -7.88
C LYS A 109 -19.40 2.14 -7.10
N CYS A 110 -19.88 3.09 -6.30
CA CYS A 110 -19.05 3.80 -5.34
C CYS A 110 -18.66 2.88 -4.16
N ILE A 111 -17.74 3.36 -3.34
CA ILE A 111 -17.37 2.70 -2.09
C ILE A 111 -18.58 2.70 -1.16
N THR A 112 -18.95 1.54 -0.67
CA THR A 112 -19.99 1.39 0.35
C THR A 112 -19.38 0.93 1.65
N VAL A 113 -20.00 1.28 2.77
CA VAL A 113 -19.68 0.71 4.08
C VAL A 113 -20.83 -0.18 4.50
N ILE A 114 -20.51 -1.43 4.81
CA ILE A 114 -21.48 -2.47 5.16
C ILE A 114 -21.33 -2.89 6.62
N ASN A 115 -22.43 -3.35 7.23
CA ASN A 115 -22.42 -4.00 8.53
C ASN A 115 -22.24 -5.53 8.39
N LYS A 116 -22.15 -6.24 9.51
CA LYS A 116 -21.99 -7.71 9.58
C LYS A 116 -23.14 -8.49 8.93
N ASP A 117 -24.32 -7.89 8.78
CA ASP A 117 -25.48 -8.46 8.09
C ASP A 117 -25.44 -8.15 6.59
N GLY A 118 -24.43 -7.46 6.11
CA GLY A 118 -24.27 -7.06 4.72
C GLY A 118 -25.13 -5.88 4.28
N ASN A 119 -25.80 -5.21 5.21
CA ASN A 119 -26.58 -4.03 4.90
C ASN A 119 -25.65 -2.83 4.67
N ILE A 120 -25.92 -2.07 3.60
CA ILE A 120 -25.21 -0.82 3.34
C ILE A 120 -25.64 0.21 4.39
N LEU A 121 -24.68 0.74 5.13
CA LEU A 121 -24.87 1.80 6.09
C LEU A 121 -24.83 3.17 5.44
N PHE A 122 -23.86 3.36 4.54
CA PHE A 122 -23.74 4.54 3.70
C PHE A 122 -22.88 4.24 2.46
N GLU A 123 -22.93 5.15 1.50
CA GLU A 123 -22.16 5.12 0.27
C GLU A 123 -21.39 6.43 0.16
N LEU A 124 -20.12 6.37 -0.25
CA LEU A 124 -19.32 7.56 -0.50
C LEU A 124 -19.64 8.15 -1.88
N ASP A 125 -19.50 9.46 -2.01
CA ASP A 125 -19.62 10.14 -3.29
C ASP A 125 -18.50 9.72 -4.26
N LYS A 126 -18.73 9.89 -5.56
CA LYS A 126 -17.79 9.50 -6.64
C LYS A 126 -16.44 10.22 -6.57
N GLU A 127 -16.36 11.32 -5.85
CA GLU A 127 -15.12 12.07 -5.64
C GLU A 127 -14.14 11.36 -4.68
N TYR A 128 -14.63 10.42 -3.89
CA TYR A 128 -13.77 9.64 -2.98
C TYR A 128 -13.22 8.42 -3.70
N VAL A 129 -11.89 8.29 -3.68
CA VAL A 129 -11.18 7.24 -4.42
C VAL A 129 -10.57 6.16 -3.54
N SER A 130 -10.53 6.37 -2.22
CA SER A 130 -10.11 5.35 -1.27
C SER A 130 -10.76 5.52 0.09
N LEU A 131 -10.88 4.42 0.83
CA LEU A 131 -11.34 4.36 2.22
C LEU A 131 -10.61 3.20 2.90
N SER A 132 -9.91 3.45 4.00
CA SER A 132 -9.26 2.40 4.79
C SER A 132 -10.27 1.63 5.64
N CYS A 133 -9.85 0.54 6.28
CA CYS A 133 -10.63 -0.04 7.37
C CYS A 133 -10.77 0.98 8.52
N PHE A 134 -11.79 0.80 9.34
CA PHE A 134 -12.02 1.67 10.49
C PHE A 134 -11.10 1.27 11.64
N GLN A 135 -10.50 2.24 12.29
CA GLN A 135 -9.75 2.06 13.52
C GLN A 135 -10.08 3.19 14.50
N ASP A 136 -10.25 2.85 15.78
CA ASP A 136 -10.77 3.78 16.77
C ASP A 136 -12.11 4.43 16.36
N GLY A 137 -12.89 3.73 15.51
CA GLY A 137 -14.18 4.21 15.00
C GLY A 137 -14.09 5.20 13.82
N ILE A 138 -12.88 5.45 13.30
CA ILE A 138 -12.62 6.40 12.22
C ILE A 138 -11.80 5.75 11.11
N SER A 139 -12.13 6.06 9.86
CA SER A 139 -11.39 5.67 8.67
C SER A 139 -10.78 6.88 7.98
N VAL A 140 -9.61 6.72 7.42
CA VAL A 140 -9.00 7.69 6.51
C VAL A 140 -9.51 7.47 5.10
N PHE A 141 -9.94 8.53 4.44
CA PHE A 141 -10.33 8.51 3.03
C PHE A 141 -9.48 9.47 2.21
N MET A 142 -9.46 9.26 0.90
CA MET A 142 -8.82 10.16 -0.06
C MET A 142 -9.83 10.56 -1.13
N ASP A 143 -9.82 11.82 -1.51
CA ASP A 143 -10.61 12.33 -2.62
C ASP A 143 -9.87 12.20 -3.97
N SER A 144 -10.57 12.51 -5.07
CA SER A 144 -10.01 12.51 -6.43
C SER A 144 -8.88 13.53 -6.60
N ASP A 145 -8.78 14.51 -5.70
CA ASP A 145 -7.72 15.50 -5.64
C ASP A 145 -6.49 15.01 -4.90
N GLY A 146 -6.50 13.76 -4.40
CA GLY A 146 -5.44 13.18 -3.60
C GLY A 146 -5.33 13.81 -2.21
N LYS A 147 -6.38 14.52 -1.76
CA LYS A 147 -6.45 15.04 -0.41
C LYS A 147 -7.04 14.01 0.53
N VAL A 148 -6.48 13.99 1.74
CA VAL A 148 -6.87 13.07 2.79
C VAL A 148 -7.80 13.76 3.78
N GLY A 149 -8.84 13.04 4.18
CA GLY A 149 -9.78 13.38 5.23
C GLY A 149 -10.15 12.17 6.08
N TYR A 150 -11.08 12.35 7.00
CA TYR A 150 -11.46 11.31 7.96
C TYR A 150 -12.98 11.25 8.14
N ILE A 151 -13.50 10.02 8.22
CA ILE A 151 -14.94 9.74 8.31
C ILE A 151 -15.19 8.70 9.42
N ASP A 152 -16.30 8.83 10.14
CA ASP A 152 -16.68 7.89 11.17
C ASP A 152 -17.50 6.70 10.62
N THR A 153 -17.77 5.69 11.45
CA THR A 153 -18.54 4.49 11.08
C THR A 153 -20.00 4.77 10.70
N LYS A 154 -20.48 6.00 10.88
CA LYS A 154 -21.84 6.44 10.51
C LYS A 154 -21.87 7.25 9.22
N GLY A 155 -20.71 7.44 8.57
CA GLY A 155 -20.60 8.25 7.36
C GLY A 155 -20.49 9.76 7.60
N LYS A 156 -20.28 10.19 8.85
CA LYS A 156 -20.06 11.60 9.15
C LYS A 156 -18.58 11.93 8.93
N VAL A 157 -18.31 12.90 8.06
CA VAL A 157 -16.98 13.47 7.88
C VAL A 157 -16.56 14.18 9.17
N VAL A 158 -15.51 13.66 9.81
CA VAL A 158 -14.90 14.24 11.02
C VAL A 158 -13.91 15.33 10.63
N VAL A 159 -13.11 15.06 9.59
CA VAL A 159 -12.15 16.00 9.03
C VAL A 159 -12.33 16.00 7.51
N PRO A 160 -12.66 17.15 6.90
CA PRO A 160 -12.75 17.26 5.44
C PRO A 160 -11.44 16.90 4.74
N ALA A 161 -11.50 16.49 3.48
CA ALA A 161 -10.32 16.23 2.65
C ALA A 161 -9.53 17.53 2.46
N GLN A 162 -8.42 17.66 3.16
CA GLN A 162 -7.60 18.88 3.14
C GLN A 162 -6.10 18.62 3.27
N TYR A 163 -5.71 17.48 3.82
CA TYR A 163 -4.31 17.15 4.06
C TYR A 163 -3.66 16.53 2.83
N ALA A 164 -2.38 16.81 2.63
CA ALA A 164 -1.59 16.16 1.59
C ALA A 164 -1.28 14.69 1.92
N TYR A 165 -1.33 14.34 3.21
CA TYR A 165 -1.06 13.02 3.74
C TYR A 165 -1.77 12.84 5.09
N GLY A 166 -2.16 11.61 5.42
CA GLY A 166 -2.73 11.25 6.72
C GLY A 166 -2.61 9.76 6.99
N THR A 167 -2.37 9.40 8.25
CA THR A 167 -2.34 8.01 8.71
C THR A 167 -3.71 7.56 9.19
N ILE A 168 -3.89 6.27 9.35
CA ILE A 168 -4.99 5.74 10.16
C ILE A 168 -4.86 6.21 11.61
N PHE A 169 -5.96 6.20 12.35
CA PHE A 169 -5.92 6.42 13.79
C PHE A 169 -5.30 5.20 14.49
N CYS A 170 -4.56 5.47 15.56
CA CYS A 170 -4.05 4.46 16.47
C CYS A 170 -4.03 5.06 17.88
N ASN A 171 -4.72 4.41 18.83
CA ASN A 171 -4.87 4.90 20.21
C ASN A 171 -5.37 6.36 20.28
N GLY A 172 -6.33 6.70 19.41
CA GLY A 172 -6.98 8.01 19.39
C GLY A 172 -6.21 9.14 18.72
N LEU A 173 -5.08 8.86 18.07
CA LEU A 173 -4.26 9.84 17.36
C LEU A 173 -3.96 9.39 15.93
N ALA A 174 -3.85 10.35 15.01
CA ALA A 174 -3.35 10.16 13.66
C ALA A 174 -2.40 11.30 13.28
N LEU A 175 -1.54 11.05 12.30
CA LEU A 175 -0.64 12.04 11.73
C LEU A 175 -1.19 12.58 10.44
N VAL A 176 -1.05 13.88 10.23
CA VAL A 176 -1.41 14.54 8.99
C VAL A 176 -0.32 15.49 8.53
N LYS A 177 -0.20 15.67 7.23
CA LYS A 177 0.74 16.61 6.61
C LYS A 177 -0.01 17.76 5.94
N GLU A 178 0.34 18.98 6.32
CA GLU A 178 -0.17 20.22 5.73
C GLU A 178 0.98 21.19 5.48
N ASN A 179 1.09 21.75 4.27
CA ASN A 179 2.13 22.71 3.91
C ASN A 179 3.55 22.27 4.34
N ASP A 180 3.89 21.01 4.07
CA ASP A 180 5.15 20.35 4.43
C ASP A 180 5.46 20.23 5.94
N ARG A 181 4.49 20.52 6.79
CA ARG A 181 4.58 20.31 8.23
C ARG A 181 3.70 19.15 8.68
N LEU A 182 4.18 18.44 9.70
CA LEU A 182 3.46 17.35 10.34
C LEU A 182 2.69 17.85 11.56
N PHE A 183 1.51 17.28 11.74
CA PHE A 183 0.63 17.55 12.88
C PHE A 183 0.05 16.23 13.39
N GLU A 184 -0.21 16.14 14.67
CA GLU A 184 -1.11 15.14 15.22
C GLU A 184 -2.54 15.66 15.19
N ILE A 185 -3.49 14.78 14.92
CA ILE A 185 -4.92 15.02 15.12
C ILE A 185 -5.50 13.98 16.07
N ASN A 186 -6.45 14.40 16.90
CA ASN A 186 -7.22 13.51 17.75
C ASN A 186 -8.53 13.07 17.06
N LEU A 187 -9.31 12.19 17.70
CA LEU A 187 -10.58 11.66 17.18
C LEU A 187 -11.65 12.75 16.90
N LYS A 188 -11.46 13.98 17.37
CA LYS A 188 -12.32 15.13 17.06
C LYS A 188 -11.81 15.94 15.87
N GLY A 189 -10.64 15.60 15.32
CA GLY A 189 -9.96 16.38 14.28
C GLY A 189 -9.22 17.61 14.83
N GLU A 190 -9.07 17.74 16.15
CA GLU A 190 -8.31 18.82 16.76
C GLU A 190 -6.82 18.60 16.49
N LYS A 191 -6.18 19.60 15.87
CA LYS A 191 -4.81 19.52 15.36
C LYS A 191 -3.82 20.17 16.35
N ARG A 192 -2.67 19.52 16.57
CA ARG A 192 -1.53 20.12 17.23
C ARG A 192 -0.24 19.93 16.41
N PRO A 193 0.67 20.91 16.40
CA PRO A 193 1.94 20.77 15.71
C PRO A 193 2.81 19.72 16.41
N ILE A 194 3.66 19.07 15.62
CA ILE A 194 4.74 18.21 16.07
C ILE A 194 6.02 19.03 15.91
N ASP A 195 6.94 18.91 16.88
CA ASP A 195 8.24 19.56 16.75
C ASP A 195 9.10 18.91 15.64
N ASP A 196 10.14 19.65 15.20
CA ASP A 196 10.98 19.22 14.08
C ASP A 196 11.76 17.93 14.37
N GLU A 197 12.13 17.66 15.63
CA GLU A 197 12.81 16.43 16.04
C GLU A 197 11.88 15.23 15.98
N MET A 198 10.64 15.37 16.46
CA MET A 198 9.63 14.35 16.33
C MET A 198 9.29 14.09 14.85
N ALA A 199 9.24 15.13 14.03
CA ALA A 199 9.01 15.03 12.60
C ALA A 199 10.15 14.27 11.89
N GLN A 200 11.40 14.51 12.28
CA GLN A 200 12.56 13.79 11.75
C GLN A 200 12.55 12.32 12.17
N ALA A 201 12.27 12.02 13.43
CA ALA A 201 12.11 10.64 13.91
C ALA A 201 11.06 9.88 13.09
N TRP A 202 9.97 10.56 12.72
CA TRP A 202 8.93 9.97 11.87
C TRP A 202 9.42 9.67 10.45
N VAL A 203 10.19 10.55 9.82
CA VAL A 203 10.75 10.33 8.47
C VAL A 203 11.69 9.12 8.44
N TYR A 204 12.57 8.98 9.43
CA TYR A 204 13.46 7.82 9.54
C TYR A 204 12.72 6.51 9.83
N MET A 205 11.55 6.57 10.47
CA MET A 205 10.77 5.40 10.87
C MET A 205 9.60 5.10 9.92
N GLY A 206 9.57 5.73 8.77
CA GLY A 206 8.47 5.71 7.78
C GLY A 206 7.98 4.31 7.32
N TYR A 207 8.68 3.24 7.68
CA TYR A 207 8.23 1.86 7.50
C TYR A 207 7.42 1.31 8.69
N GLN A 208 7.25 2.09 9.80
CA GLN A 208 6.63 1.63 11.03
C GLN A 208 5.74 2.70 11.68
N ILE A 209 4.81 3.25 10.92
CA ILE A 209 3.83 4.25 11.39
C ILE A 209 3.08 3.75 12.64
N GLN A 210 2.84 2.45 12.76
CA GLN A 210 2.27 1.83 13.96
C GLN A 210 3.08 2.07 15.23
N TYR A 211 4.41 1.98 15.11
CA TYR A 211 5.29 2.21 16.24
C TYR A 211 5.34 3.68 16.63
N TRP A 212 5.20 4.57 15.65
CA TRP A 212 5.27 5.99 15.93
C TRP A 212 4.06 6.51 16.72
N THR A 213 2.84 6.07 16.40
CA THR A 213 1.64 6.42 17.16
C THR A 213 1.67 5.83 18.57
N HIS A 214 2.20 4.63 18.75
CA HIS A 214 2.50 4.08 20.07
C HIS A 214 3.54 4.93 20.82
N GLN A 215 4.65 5.23 20.18
CA GLN A 215 5.73 6.02 20.76
C GLN A 215 5.26 7.40 21.23
N VAL A 216 4.42 8.06 20.43
CA VAL A 216 3.88 9.35 20.80
C VAL A 216 2.88 9.25 21.96
N ASN A 217 2.07 8.17 22.04
CA ASN A 217 1.15 7.94 23.15
C ASN A 217 1.88 7.59 24.44
N ASP A 218 2.93 6.81 24.35
CA ASP A 218 3.72 6.33 25.49
C ASP A 218 4.72 7.37 26.00
N GLY A 219 4.82 8.51 25.33
CA GLY A 219 5.61 9.63 25.79
C GLY A 219 7.09 9.60 25.45
N HIS A 220 7.57 8.58 24.71
CA HIS A 220 8.94 8.46 24.27
C HIS A 220 9.05 8.43 22.75
N PHE A 221 10.14 8.96 22.18
CA PHE A 221 10.45 8.88 20.75
C PHE A 221 11.94 8.80 20.50
N SER A 222 12.30 8.09 19.44
CA SER A 222 13.67 8.03 18.95
C SER A 222 14.02 9.32 18.22
N TYR A 223 15.26 9.79 18.37
CA TYR A 223 15.79 10.90 17.59
C TYR A 223 17.19 10.57 17.10
N VAL A 224 17.59 11.22 16.02
CA VAL A 224 18.93 11.14 15.45
C VAL A 224 19.51 12.54 15.31
N THR A 225 20.78 12.69 15.61
CA THR A 225 21.51 13.97 15.46
C THR A 225 22.02 14.16 14.04
N GLU A 226 22.53 15.35 13.72
CA GLU A 226 23.20 15.63 12.43
C GLU A 226 24.46 14.74 12.20
N ASP A 227 25.03 14.19 13.27
CA ASP A 227 26.19 13.32 13.24
C ASP A 227 25.79 11.81 13.24
N ASP A 228 24.55 11.49 12.91
CA ASP A 228 23.97 10.14 12.88
C ASP A 228 23.97 9.39 14.24
N GLU A 229 24.04 10.12 15.35
CA GLU A 229 23.94 9.54 16.69
C GLU A 229 22.47 9.35 17.10
N TRP A 230 22.13 8.19 17.62
CA TRP A 230 20.77 7.82 18.03
C TRP A 230 20.54 7.96 19.54
N GLY A 231 19.36 8.49 19.91
CA GLY A 231 18.93 8.64 21.29
C GLY A 231 17.42 8.53 21.45
N ILE A 232 16.94 8.66 22.70
CA ILE A 232 15.51 8.68 23.06
C ILE A 232 15.21 9.94 23.85
N LYS A 233 14.12 10.62 23.49
CA LYS A 233 13.54 11.74 24.24
C LYS A 233 12.12 11.41 24.70
N ASN A 234 11.67 12.10 25.75
CA ASN A 234 10.26 12.13 26.09
C ASN A 234 9.55 13.30 25.38
N ARG A 235 8.22 13.37 25.51
CA ARG A 235 7.39 14.44 24.91
C ARG A 235 7.73 15.85 25.39
N LYS A 236 8.48 16.00 26.49
CA LYS A 236 8.95 17.29 26.99
C LYS A 236 10.30 17.72 26.38
N GLY A 237 10.87 16.86 25.48
CA GLY A 237 12.20 17.07 24.90
C GLY A 237 13.35 16.70 25.83
N GLU A 238 13.10 16.07 26.98
CA GLU A 238 14.12 15.62 27.92
C GLU A 238 14.78 14.33 27.39
N ASN A 239 16.12 14.27 27.39
CA ASN A 239 16.84 13.07 27.00
C ASN A 239 16.62 11.95 28.02
N ILE A 240 16.03 10.85 27.58
CA ILE A 240 15.94 9.60 28.34
C ILE A 240 17.19 8.76 28.05
N ILE A 241 17.53 8.59 26.79
CA ILE A 241 18.81 8.04 26.34
C ILE A 241 19.52 9.13 25.55
N LYS A 242 20.71 9.51 25.99
CA LYS A 242 21.53 10.47 25.27
C LYS A 242 21.98 9.90 23.94
N ALA A 243 21.96 10.72 22.89
CA ALA A 243 22.45 10.31 21.58
C ALA A 243 23.90 9.84 21.65
N SER A 244 24.21 8.80 20.91
CA SER A 244 25.54 8.19 20.85
C SER A 244 25.74 7.46 19.52
N ASP A 245 26.97 7.49 19.01
CA ASP A 245 27.46 6.75 17.85
C ASP A 245 27.53 5.23 18.09
N LYS A 246 27.44 4.81 19.35
CA LYS A 246 27.32 3.39 19.72
C LYS A 246 26.12 2.72 19.05
N TYR A 247 25.04 3.45 18.83
CA TYR A 247 23.79 2.91 18.33
C TYR A 247 23.62 3.20 16.84
N LYS A 248 23.43 2.17 16.03
CA LYS A 248 22.98 2.28 14.64
C LYS A 248 21.49 2.64 14.53
N SER A 249 20.71 2.21 15.50
CA SER A 249 19.29 2.57 15.66
C SER A 249 18.82 2.29 17.08
N ILE A 250 17.82 3.04 17.51
CA ILE A 250 17.05 2.73 18.72
C ILE A 250 15.57 2.89 18.37
N LYS A 251 14.76 1.91 18.77
CA LYS A 251 13.31 1.92 18.57
C LYS A 251 12.62 1.79 19.93
N VAL A 252 11.60 2.61 20.15
CA VAL A 252 10.74 2.44 21.32
C VAL A 252 9.84 1.23 21.06
N ALA A 253 9.90 0.21 21.91
CA ALA A 253 9.04 -0.96 21.83
C ALA A 253 7.70 -0.69 22.57
N ASN A 254 7.80 -0.21 23.80
CA ASN A 254 6.69 0.25 24.63
C ASN A 254 7.22 1.18 25.73
N ASP A 255 6.39 1.60 26.68
CA ASP A 255 6.78 2.50 27.80
C ASP A 255 7.95 1.99 28.66
N GLY A 256 8.19 0.69 28.68
CA GLY A 256 9.19 0.07 29.51
C GLY A 256 10.47 -0.32 28.80
N TYR A 257 10.45 -0.47 27.45
CA TYR A 257 11.52 -1.10 26.72
C TYR A 257 11.84 -0.43 25.40
N PHE A 258 13.16 -0.39 25.08
CA PHE A 258 13.68 0.06 23.80
C PHE A 258 14.49 -1.06 23.13
N ILE A 259 14.30 -1.24 21.84
CA ILE A 259 15.11 -2.14 21.01
C ILE A 259 16.24 -1.31 20.43
N PHE A 260 17.49 -1.69 20.68
CA PHE A 260 18.64 -0.99 20.13
C PHE A 260 19.43 -1.90 19.19
N GLN A 261 20.15 -1.30 18.27
CA GLN A 261 21.08 -1.97 17.35
C GLN A 261 22.47 -1.37 17.50
N THR A 262 23.47 -2.21 17.57
CA THR A 262 24.90 -1.85 17.53
C THR A 262 25.60 -2.51 16.34
N GLU A 263 26.92 -2.47 16.27
CA GLU A 263 27.71 -3.26 15.31
C GLU A 263 27.54 -4.76 15.51
N ASP A 264 27.35 -5.21 16.75
CA ASP A 264 27.28 -6.63 17.12
C ASP A 264 25.89 -7.23 16.87
N GLY A 265 24.82 -6.41 16.79
CA GLY A 265 23.45 -6.86 16.56
C GLY A 265 22.40 -6.08 17.33
N TYR A 266 21.24 -6.71 17.52
CA TYR A 266 20.12 -6.15 18.23
C TYR A 266 20.06 -6.62 19.68
N GLY A 267 19.68 -5.70 20.58
CA GLY A 267 19.44 -5.94 21.99
C GLY A 267 18.21 -5.21 22.51
N ILE A 268 17.88 -5.41 23.79
CA ILE A 268 16.78 -4.73 24.48
C ILE A 268 17.33 -4.04 25.72
N MET A 269 16.93 -2.80 25.95
CA MET A 269 17.18 -2.06 27.19
C MET A 269 15.88 -1.55 27.79
N ASP A 270 15.89 -1.30 29.08
CA ASP A 270 14.76 -0.68 29.76
C ASP A 270 14.69 0.85 29.49
N ASN A 271 13.66 1.48 30.01
CA ASN A 271 13.46 2.93 29.89
C ASN A 271 14.45 3.80 30.70
N LYS A 272 15.41 3.18 31.39
CA LYS A 272 16.55 3.85 32.05
C LYS A 272 17.83 3.68 31.26
N GLY A 273 17.82 2.86 30.20
CA GLY A 273 18.99 2.51 29.38
C GLY A 273 19.80 1.34 29.94
N GLU A 274 19.28 0.59 30.91
CA GLU A 274 19.92 -0.63 31.40
C GLU A 274 19.66 -1.76 30.40
N VAL A 275 20.75 -2.43 29.94
CA VAL A 275 20.65 -3.52 28.97
C VAL A 275 20.08 -4.76 29.64
N ILE A 276 18.93 -5.22 29.14
CA ILE A 276 18.25 -6.43 29.58
C ILE A 276 18.65 -7.60 28.69
N ILE A 277 18.60 -7.42 27.38
CA ILE A 277 19.05 -8.40 26.39
C ILE A 277 20.23 -7.80 25.63
N ARG A 278 21.33 -8.55 25.57
CA ARG A 278 22.55 -8.13 24.87
C ARG A 278 22.33 -8.10 23.36
N ASP A 279 23.10 -7.28 22.69
CA ASP A 279 23.10 -7.01 21.25
C ASP A 279 23.74 -8.16 20.42
N ASN A 280 23.24 -9.38 20.59
CA ASN A 280 23.73 -10.58 19.92
C ASN A 280 22.66 -11.31 19.11
N TYR A 281 21.62 -10.59 18.70
CA TYR A 281 20.54 -11.07 17.83
C TYR A 281 20.63 -10.41 16.46
N ASP A 282 20.25 -11.16 15.40
CA ASP A 282 20.20 -10.63 14.03
C ASP A 282 19.06 -9.64 13.83
N ASN A 283 17.96 -9.82 14.58
CA ASN A 283 16.82 -8.90 14.59
C ASN A 283 15.97 -9.14 15.85
N ILE A 284 15.29 -8.08 16.30
CA ILE A 284 14.30 -8.15 17.39
C ILE A 284 13.10 -7.29 17.02
N ASN A 285 11.89 -7.84 17.16
CA ASN A 285 10.63 -7.15 16.96
C ASN A 285 9.79 -7.22 18.24
N TYR A 286 9.24 -6.09 18.65
CA TYR A 286 8.25 -6.06 19.71
C TYR A 286 6.98 -6.78 19.29
N CYS A 287 6.43 -7.56 20.20
CA CYS A 287 5.26 -8.36 19.96
C CYS A 287 4.09 -7.95 20.86
N ASP A 288 4.28 -8.06 22.18
CA ASP A 288 3.26 -7.76 23.18
C ASP A 288 3.89 -7.61 24.56
N GLU A 289 3.43 -6.66 25.39
CA GLU A 289 3.92 -6.40 26.75
C GLU A 289 5.42 -6.65 26.94
N ASN A 290 5.80 -7.85 27.39
CA ASN A 290 7.17 -8.28 27.63
C ASN A 290 7.64 -9.37 26.64
N ILE A 291 6.96 -9.54 25.51
CA ILE A 291 7.20 -10.58 24.51
C ILE A 291 7.79 -9.98 23.25
N PHE A 292 8.88 -10.58 22.81
CA PHE A 292 9.62 -10.18 21.61
C PHE A 292 9.83 -11.38 20.69
N ILE A 293 9.64 -11.14 19.39
CA ILE A 293 10.01 -12.10 18.34
C ILE A 293 11.40 -11.73 17.90
N ALA A 294 12.36 -12.63 18.10
CA ALA A 294 13.77 -12.40 17.80
C ALA A 294 14.31 -13.38 16.75
N CYS A 295 15.29 -12.93 15.99
CA CYS A 295 16.05 -13.74 15.04
C CYS A 295 17.48 -13.95 15.58
N LYS A 296 17.96 -15.18 15.53
CA LYS A 296 19.32 -15.55 15.87
C LYS A 296 19.80 -16.66 14.94
N ASP A 297 20.98 -16.48 14.36
CA ASP A 297 21.53 -17.40 13.37
C ASP A 297 20.52 -17.69 12.23
N GLU A 298 19.89 -16.63 11.71
CA GLU A 298 18.84 -16.66 10.65
C GLU A 298 17.56 -17.45 11.04
N LYS A 299 17.36 -17.76 12.31
CA LYS A 299 16.16 -18.46 12.80
C LYS A 299 15.41 -17.60 13.80
N TRP A 300 14.09 -17.65 13.68
CA TRP A 300 13.17 -16.91 14.52
C TRP A 300 12.70 -17.73 15.71
N GLY A 301 12.61 -17.07 16.85
CA GLY A 301 12.11 -17.59 18.13
C GLY A 301 11.37 -16.49 18.89
N VAL A 302 10.91 -16.81 20.10
CA VAL A 302 10.20 -15.88 20.98
C VAL A 302 10.91 -15.79 22.33
N LEU A 303 11.10 -14.56 22.78
CA LEU A 303 11.68 -14.22 24.09
C LEU A 303 10.60 -13.56 24.96
N SER A 304 10.59 -13.89 26.24
CA SER A 304 9.89 -13.16 27.29
C SER A 304 10.92 -12.56 28.25
N ILE A 305 10.69 -11.32 28.68
CA ILE A 305 11.59 -10.60 29.60
C ILE A 305 10.88 -10.18 30.91
N LYS A 306 9.79 -10.88 31.26
CA LYS A 306 8.91 -10.49 32.38
C LYS A 306 9.62 -10.51 33.75
N GLU A 307 10.45 -11.50 34.03
CA GLU A 307 11.18 -11.66 35.31
C GLU A 307 12.69 -11.83 35.05
N ASP A 308 13.03 -12.58 34.04
CA ASP A 308 14.36 -12.81 33.46
C ASP A 308 14.19 -13.13 31.98
N GLU A 309 15.30 -13.13 31.21
CA GLU A 309 15.26 -13.59 29.82
C GLU A 309 14.80 -15.06 29.75
N GLN A 310 13.60 -15.30 29.23
CA GLN A 310 13.05 -16.64 29.03
C GLN A 310 12.75 -16.87 27.56
N GLN A 311 13.32 -17.93 27.00
CA GLN A 311 12.97 -18.39 25.65
C GLN A 311 11.64 -19.17 25.70
N LEU A 312 10.59 -18.62 25.08
CA LEU A 312 9.28 -19.27 24.98
C LEU A 312 9.20 -20.19 23.75
N VAL A 313 9.78 -19.76 22.63
CA VAL A 313 9.82 -20.53 21.38
C VAL A 313 11.25 -20.63 20.91
N ASP A 314 11.72 -21.86 20.63
CA ASP A 314 13.07 -22.12 20.14
C ASP A 314 13.38 -21.41 18.82
N PHE A 315 14.62 -20.96 18.65
CA PHE A 315 15.14 -20.37 17.41
C PHE A 315 15.31 -21.44 16.32
N ARG A 316 14.23 -21.78 15.63
CA ARG A 316 14.22 -22.85 14.61
C ARG A 316 13.31 -22.58 13.42
N TYR A 317 12.54 -21.48 13.43
CA TYR A 317 11.61 -21.11 12.38
C TYR A 317 12.25 -20.16 11.37
N GLU A 318 11.89 -20.31 10.09
CA GLU A 318 12.32 -19.42 9.00
C GLU A 318 11.53 -18.11 9.01
N LYS A 319 10.28 -18.16 9.50
CA LYS A 319 9.42 -17.01 9.78
C LYS A 319 8.61 -17.31 11.04
N LEU A 320 8.27 -16.27 11.78
CA LEU A 320 7.44 -16.39 12.99
C LEU A 320 6.63 -15.12 13.20
N HIS A 321 5.35 -15.30 13.52
CA HIS A 321 4.39 -14.22 13.72
C HIS A 321 3.54 -14.47 14.96
N LYS A 322 3.04 -13.40 15.59
CA LYS A 322 2.02 -13.48 16.64
C LYS A 322 0.64 -13.74 16.02
N ALA A 323 -0.13 -14.62 16.64
CA ALA A 323 -1.50 -14.96 16.27
C ALA A 323 -2.38 -14.98 17.53
N ASN A 324 -2.98 -13.85 17.87
CA ASN A 324 -3.63 -13.62 19.17
C ASN A 324 -2.67 -13.90 20.34
N SER A 325 -3.03 -14.76 21.29
CA SER A 325 -2.14 -15.21 22.35
C SER A 325 -1.05 -16.19 21.89
N ASN A 326 -1.24 -16.81 20.71
CA ASN A 326 -0.39 -17.86 20.16
C ASN A 326 0.62 -17.34 19.14
N PHE A 327 1.39 -18.25 18.51
CA PHE A 327 2.35 -17.93 17.47
C PHE A 327 2.16 -18.84 16.25
N ILE A 328 2.49 -18.33 15.07
CA ILE A 328 2.56 -19.10 13.84
C ILE A 328 4.01 -19.08 13.34
N GLY A 329 4.63 -20.25 13.32
CA GLY A 329 5.98 -20.46 12.80
C GLY A 329 5.94 -21.14 11.42
N TYR A 330 6.85 -20.76 10.52
CA TYR A 330 7.05 -21.43 9.24
C TYR A 330 8.42 -22.11 9.23
N LYS A 331 8.44 -23.42 8.90
CA LYS A 331 9.66 -24.21 8.84
C LYS A 331 9.49 -25.41 7.92
N SER A 332 10.48 -25.67 7.08
CA SER A 332 10.48 -26.87 6.22
C SER A 332 9.19 -27.02 5.41
N TYR A 333 8.78 -25.93 4.76
CA TYR A 333 7.57 -25.86 3.92
C TYR A 333 6.25 -26.16 4.66
N LYS A 334 6.20 -25.95 6.00
CA LYS A 334 4.99 -26.13 6.80
C LYS A 334 4.81 -24.98 7.79
N TYR A 335 3.55 -24.72 8.09
CA TYR A 335 3.13 -23.81 9.14
C TYR A 335 2.85 -24.57 10.41
N TYR A 336 3.24 -24.00 11.54
CA TYR A 336 3.05 -24.53 12.87
C TYR A 336 2.29 -23.52 13.71
N LEU A 337 1.12 -23.89 14.20
CA LEU A 337 0.45 -23.12 15.23
C LEU A 337 1.04 -23.54 16.58
N LEU A 338 1.51 -22.57 17.33
CA LEU A 338 2.21 -22.75 18.61
C LEU A 338 1.41 -22.04 19.69
N SER A 339 1.30 -22.65 20.87
CA SER A 339 0.72 -21.98 22.05
C SER A 339 1.56 -20.78 22.48
N GLU A 340 1.04 -19.98 23.40
CA GLU A 340 1.78 -18.90 24.06
C GLU A 340 3.06 -19.36 24.75
N THR A 341 3.15 -20.64 25.12
CA THR A 341 4.33 -21.27 25.74
C THR A 341 5.24 -21.99 24.71
N GLY A 342 4.93 -21.89 23.42
CA GLY A 342 5.73 -22.48 22.33
C GLY A 342 5.43 -23.96 22.04
N GLU A 343 4.41 -24.58 22.65
CA GLU A 343 3.99 -25.94 22.35
C GLU A 343 3.28 -25.99 20.99
N GLU A 344 3.55 -27.02 20.17
CA GLU A 344 2.89 -27.24 18.90
C GLU A 344 1.43 -27.63 19.10
N ILE A 345 0.48 -26.79 18.66
CA ILE A 345 -0.96 -27.03 18.67
C ILE A 345 -1.39 -27.74 17.37
N GLY A 346 -0.81 -27.36 16.23
CA GLY A 346 -1.17 -27.92 14.94
C GLY A 346 -0.11 -27.66 13.87
N ARG A 347 -0.22 -28.43 12.76
CA ARG A 347 0.71 -28.36 11.64
C ARG A 347 -0.05 -28.42 10.31
N TYR A 348 0.21 -27.45 9.43
CA TYR A 348 -0.54 -27.24 8.20
C TYR A 348 0.40 -27.04 7.01
N VAL A 349 -0.03 -27.46 5.81
CA VAL A 349 0.71 -27.22 4.56
C VAL A 349 0.58 -25.76 4.16
N ASN A 350 -0.61 -25.20 4.29
CA ASN A 350 -0.88 -23.79 4.07
C ASN A 350 -1.67 -23.22 5.24
N LEU A 351 -1.27 -22.02 5.66
CA LEU A 351 -1.98 -21.22 6.64
C LEU A 351 -1.85 -19.77 6.21
N LEU A 352 -2.97 -19.11 5.92
CA LEU A 352 -2.95 -17.70 5.59
C LEU A 352 -2.82 -16.89 6.86
N THR A 353 -1.64 -16.31 7.03
CA THR A 353 -1.33 -15.43 8.16
C THR A 353 -1.23 -13.99 7.73
N ASP A 354 -1.17 -13.76 6.42
CA ASP A 354 -0.84 -12.47 5.86
C ASP A 354 -2.09 -11.60 5.86
N ILE A 355 -2.01 -10.58 6.66
CA ILE A 355 -3.04 -9.62 6.94
C ILE A 355 -3.03 -8.51 5.91
N ASP A 356 -2.05 -8.49 5.04
CA ASP A 356 -2.03 -7.60 3.88
C ASP A 356 -3.30 -7.75 3.02
N TYR A 357 -4.04 -8.84 3.18
CA TYR A 357 -5.42 -8.96 2.67
C TYR A 357 -6.38 -7.86 3.17
N PHE A 358 -6.05 -7.19 4.25
CA PHE A 358 -6.95 -6.27 4.91
C PHE A 358 -6.48 -4.84 4.96
N VAL A 359 -5.32 -4.60 4.40
CA VAL A 359 -4.66 -3.35 4.64
C VAL A 359 -5.21 -2.22 3.81
N GLN A 360 -5.56 -2.54 2.60
CA GLN A 360 -6.23 -1.64 1.66
C GLN A 360 -6.86 -2.47 0.57
N SER A 361 -7.99 -1.99 0.10
CA SER A 361 -8.50 -2.45 -1.14
C SER A 361 -7.56 -2.02 -2.27
N ASP A 362 -6.84 -2.98 -2.84
CA ASP A 362 -6.01 -2.76 -4.03
C ASP A 362 -6.83 -2.17 -5.21
N TYR A 363 -8.16 -2.35 -5.17
CA TYR A 363 -9.06 -1.76 -6.14
C TYR A 363 -9.06 -0.22 -6.08
N PHE A 364 -9.05 0.37 -4.90
CA PHE A 364 -8.97 1.83 -4.76
C PHE A 364 -7.64 2.35 -5.27
N ASP A 365 -6.57 1.63 -5.03
CA ASP A 365 -5.26 1.93 -5.58
C ASP A 365 -5.26 1.84 -7.10
N VAL A 366 -5.90 0.81 -7.67
CA VAL A 366 -6.07 0.65 -9.12
C VAL A 366 -6.85 1.80 -9.74
N VAL A 367 -7.97 2.20 -9.14
CA VAL A 367 -8.77 3.35 -9.61
C VAL A 367 -7.95 4.64 -9.58
N ARG A 368 -7.23 4.88 -8.49
CA ARG A 368 -6.36 6.05 -8.35
C ARG A 368 -5.26 6.06 -9.40
N PHE A 369 -4.59 4.93 -9.59
CA PHE A 369 -3.58 4.74 -10.60
C PHE A 369 -4.08 5.07 -12.00
N VAL A 370 -5.22 4.50 -12.41
CA VAL A 370 -5.81 4.75 -13.72
C VAL A 370 -6.16 6.23 -13.91
N LYS A 371 -6.72 6.88 -12.91
CA LYS A 371 -7.01 8.31 -12.93
C LYS A 371 -5.76 9.16 -13.05
N GLN A 372 -4.68 8.80 -12.35
CA GLN A 372 -3.39 9.49 -12.46
C GLN A 372 -2.79 9.40 -13.86
N ILE A 373 -2.93 8.23 -14.52
CA ILE A 373 -2.44 8.05 -15.90
C ILE A 373 -3.27 8.89 -16.88
N LEU A 374 -4.59 8.87 -16.78
CA LEU A 374 -5.47 9.56 -17.73
C LEU A 374 -5.55 11.08 -17.54
N SER A 375 -5.29 11.57 -16.32
CA SER A 375 -5.33 13.01 -16.00
C SER A 375 -4.32 13.37 -14.91
N PRO A 376 -3.01 13.29 -15.18
CA PRO A 376 -1.99 13.55 -14.18
C PRO A 376 -1.95 15.03 -13.80
N LYS A 377 -2.17 15.35 -12.54
CA LYS A 377 -2.18 16.73 -12.01
C LYS A 377 -0.90 17.52 -12.26
N ASN A 378 0.25 16.84 -12.21
CA ASN A 378 1.56 17.49 -12.37
C ASN A 378 1.78 18.09 -13.75
N TYR A 379 0.99 17.72 -14.76
CA TYR A 379 1.16 18.19 -16.13
C TYR A 379 0.10 19.22 -16.54
N ASN A 380 -0.92 19.50 -15.72
CA ASN A 380 -2.05 20.41 -16.00
C ASN A 380 -2.76 20.15 -17.35
N LYS A 381 -2.52 19.00 -17.96
CA LYS A 381 -2.94 18.59 -19.30
C LYS A 381 -3.30 17.12 -19.25
N ASP A 382 -4.43 16.81 -19.82
CA ASP A 382 -4.96 15.45 -19.92
C ASP A 382 -4.66 14.81 -21.29
N VAL A 383 -5.26 13.67 -21.54
CA VAL A 383 -5.13 12.94 -22.81
C VAL A 383 -5.58 13.78 -24.02
N THR A 384 -6.45 14.76 -23.86
CA THR A 384 -6.97 15.59 -24.98
C THR A 384 -5.96 16.62 -25.45
N GLU A 385 -4.96 16.93 -24.64
CA GLU A 385 -3.84 17.84 -24.93
C GLU A 385 -2.53 17.11 -25.14
N LEU A 386 -2.58 15.76 -25.26
CA LEU A 386 -1.39 14.90 -25.36
C LEU A 386 -0.35 15.24 -24.27
N TYR A 387 -0.81 15.39 -23.02
CA TYR A 387 0.03 15.79 -21.87
C TYR A 387 0.78 17.10 -22.09
N GLY A 388 0.21 17.99 -22.90
CA GLY A 388 0.77 19.29 -23.22
C GLY A 388 1.81 19.30 -24.35
N TYR A 389 1.90 18.23 -25.14
CA TYR A 389 2.77 18.14 -26.32
C TYR A 389 2.04 18.39 -27.63
N LYS A 390 0.69 18.37 -27.62
CA LYS A 390 -0.14 18.57 -28.82
C LYS A 390 0.24 19.86 -29.55
N GLY A 391 0.53 19.75 -30.83
CA GLY A 391 0.83 20.89 -31.70
C GLY A 391 2.23 21.50 -31.51
N LEU A 392 3.08 20.93 -30.65
CA LEU A 392 4.48 21.35 -30.53
C LEU A 392 5.34 20.71 -31.62
N ASN A 393 6.36 21.42 -32.10
CA ASN A 393 7.36 20.87 -32.99
C ASN A 393 8.35 19.92 -32.26
N PRO A 394 9.11 19.06 -32.98
CA PRO A 394 10.01 18.10 -32.35
C PRO A 394 11.06 18.73 -31.42
N GLU A 395 11.63 19.87 -31.80
CA GLU A 395 12.64 20.57 -31.00
C GLU A 395 12.08 21.04 -29.65
N THR A 396 10.91 21.70 -29.68
CA THR A 396 10.22 22.12 -28.46
C THR A 396 9.80 20.92 -27.58
N CYS A 397 9.44 19.80 -28.21
CA CYS A 397 9.14 18.58 -27.46
C CYS A 397 10.38 18.01 -26.79
N ALA A 398 11.51 17.97 -27.49
CA ALA A 398 12.79 17.50 -26.95
C ALA A 398 13.28 18.40 -25.79
N ASP A 399 13.24 19.71 -25.98
CA ASP A 399 13.58 20.67 -24.92
C ASP A 399 12.73 20.44 -23.65
N LYS A 400 11.42 20.20 -23.83
CA LYS A 400 10.48 19.95 -22.75
C LYS A 400 10.71 18.60 -22.05
N LEU A 401 11.28 17.63 -22.75
CA LEU A 401 11.68 16.33 -22.24
C LEU A 401 13.13 16.32 -21.72
N GLU A 402 13.83 17.48 -21.76
CA GLU A 402 15.24 17.61 -21.38
C GLU A 402 16.17 16.66 -22.18
N LEU A 403 15.85 16.45 -23.48
CA LEU A 403 16.60 15.59 -24.39
C LEU A 403 17.46 16.44 -25.34
N GLU A 404 18.69 15.99 -25.60
CA GLU A 404 19.44 16.42 -26.77
C GLU A 404 18.90 15.65 -27.99
N LEU A 405 18.30 16.39 -28.94
CA LEU A 405 17.68 15.79 -30.11
C LEU A 405 18.73 15.51 -31.19
N HIS A 406 18.90 14.23 -31.51
CA HIS A 406 19.75 13.78 -32.60
C HIS A 406 18.92 13.18 -33.74
N ALA A 407 19.49 13.14 -34.96
CA ALA A 407 18.78 12.62 -36.11
C ALA A 407 18.24 11.18 -35.97
N TYR A 408 18.94 10.36 -35.21
CA TYR A 408 18.52 8.95 -34.97
C TYR A 408 17.45 8.82 -33.88
N ASP A 409 17.14 9.90 -33.13
CA ASP A 409 16.10 9.88 -32.09
C ASP A 409 14.70 9.94 -32.70
N ILE A 410 14.57 10.26 -33.99
CA ILE A 410 13.30 10.29 -34.69
C ILE A 410 13.36 9.27 -35.84
N THR A 411 12.56 8.24 -35.72
CA THR A 411 12.39 7.21 -36.74
C THR A 411 10.91 6.92 -36.95
N SER A 412 10.53 6.70 -38.23
CA SER A 412 9.16 6.28 -38.54
C SER A 412 8.07 7.13 -37.88
N ASN A 413 8.25 8.46 -37.84
CA ASN A 413 7.34 9.43 -37.25
C ASN A 413 7.26 9.38 -35.71
N MET A 414 8.24 8.80 -35.04
CA MET A 414 8.27 8.69 -33.59
C MET A 414 9.56 9.30 -33.01
N LEU A 415 9.44 10.00 -31.91
CA LEU A 415 10.59 10.52 -31.14
C LEU A 415 11.11 9.43 -30.21
N PHE A 416 12.38 9.05 -30.36
CA PHE A 416 13.11 8.08 -29.55
C PHE A 416 14.34 8.75 -28.89
N PRO A 417 14.83 8.21 -27.77
CA PRO A 417 14.34 7.02 -27.04
C PRO A 417 13.02 7.26 -26.31
N SER A 418 12.31 6.17 -25.93
CA SER A 418 11.18 6.25 -25.02
C SER A 418 11.61 6.95 -23.74
N THR A 419 10.93 8.00 -23.37
CA THR A 419 11.31 8.86 -22.25
C THR A 419 10.32 8.75 -21.13
N LYS A 420 10.82 8.64 -19.90
CA LYS A 420 9.99 8.63 -18.71
C LYS A 420 9.23 9.94 -18.59
N LEU A 421 7.92 9.89 -18.81
CA LEU A 421 7.05 11.06 -18.77
C LEU A 421 6.75 11.44 -17.32
N PHE A 422 6.34 10.48 -16.51
CA PHE A 422 6.13 10.60 -15.08
C PHE A 422 6.12 9.23 -14.41
N SER A 423 6.20 9.22 -13.08
CA SER A 423 6.02 8.01 -12.27
C SER A 423 4.84 8.17 -11.35
N THR A 424 4.19 7.05 -11.08
CA THR A 424 3.24 6.92 -9.99
C THR A 424 3.78 5.92 -8.97
N ASP A 425 3.12 5.78 -7.83
CA ASP A 425 3.47 4.75 -6.83
C ASP A 425 3.28 3.31 -7.37
N TYR A 426 2.63 3.16 -8.52
CA TYR A 426 2.17 1.88 -9.08
C TYR A 426 2.86 1.51 -10.38
N ALA A 427 3.33 2.50 -11.13
CA ALA A 427 3.92 2.29 -12.44
C ALA A 427 4.82 3.44 -12.87
N ASP A 428 5.76 3.11 -13.75
CA ASP A 428 6.47 4.07 -14.57
C ASP A 428 5.73 4.27 -15.90
N VAL A 429 5.54 5.53 -16.30
CA VAL A 429 4.87 5.90 -17.52
C VAL A 429 5.90 6.51 -18.47
N ASN A 430 6.19 5.80 -19.53
CA ASN A 430 7.11 6.22 -20.58
C ASN A 430 6.33 6.71 -21.78
N ALA A 431 6.84 7.71 -22.49
CA ALA A 431 6.19 8.31 -23.63
C ALA A 431 7.04 8.18 -24.91
N ILE A 432 6.35 7.94 -26.02
CA ILE A 432 6.89 8.08 -27.38
C ILE A 432 5.97 9.06 -28.10
N LEU A 433 6.51 10.19 -28.55
CA LEU A 433 5.75 11.20 -29.26
C LEU A 433 5.64 10.85 -30.75
N SER A 434 4.49 11.11 -31.36
CA SER A 434 4.23 10.87 -32.77
C SER A 434 4.10 12.18 -33.55
N PHE A 435 4.65 12.17 -34.77
CA PHE A 435 4.62 13.31 -35.70
C PHE A 435 4.16 12.81 -37.07
N PRO A 436 3.28 13.54 -37.81
CA PRO A 436 2.70 13.02 -39.07
C PRO A 436 3.65 12.97 -40.23
N GLU A 437 4.74 13.76 -40.22
CA GLU A 437 5.69 13.83 -41.33
C GLU A 437 7.06 13.29 -40.93
N VAL A 438 7.68 12.53 -41.87
CA VAL A 438 8.99 11.93 -41.67
C VAL A 438 10.08 12.99 -41.73
N VAL A 439 11.07 12.88 -40.87
CA VAL A 439 12.28 13.69 -40.86
C VAL A 439 13.13 13.34 -42.06
N ALA A 440 13.53 14.36 -42.82
CA ALA A 440 14.54 14.22 -43.87
C ALA A 440 15.94 14.36 -43.26
N TYR A 441 16.86 13.46 -43.64
CA TYR A 441 18.25 13.53 -43.21
C TYR A 441 19.11 14.15 -44.32
N ASP A 442 20.00 15.06 -43.93
CA ASP A 442 21.05 15.51 -44.83
C ASP A 442 22.18 14.49 -44.95
N TYR A 443 23.01 14.69 -45.96
CA TYR A 443 24.12 13.79 -46.29
C TYR A 443 25.19 13.71 -45.18
N ASP A 444 25.25 14.70 -44.31
CA ASP A 444 26.13 14.78 -43.13
C ASP A 444 25.52 14.17 -41.86
N GLY A 445 24.28 13.65 -41.93
CA GLY A 445 23.55 13.09 -40.77
C GLY A 445 22.82 14.11 -39.94
N SER A 446 22.79 15.40 -40.32
CA SER A 446 21.95 16.39 -39.68
C SER A 446 20.48 16.17 -40.01
N ALA A 447 19.59 16.30 -39.02
CA ALA A 447 18.15 16.16 -39.21
C ALA A 447 17.53 17.50 -39.58
N HIS A 448 16.78 17.52 -40.69
CA HIS A 448 15.86 18.61 -40.99
C HIS A 448 14.47 18.21 -40.53
N PHE A 449 14.00 18.92 -39.49
CA PHE A 449 12.63 18.81 -39.06
C PHE A 449 11.74 19.59 -40.02
N CYS A 450 10.97 18.86 -40.81
CA CYS A 450 9.88 19.44 -41.57
C CYS A 450 8.95 20.23 -40.60
N ASN A 451 8.08 21.08 -41.14
CA ASN A 451 7.04 21.81 -40.35
C ASN A 451 6.00 20.83 -39.77
N THR A 452 6.46 19.84 -39.02
CA THR A 452 5.66 18.82 -38.39
C THR A 452 5.41 19.16 -36.93
N ILE A 453 4.28 18.78 -36.44
CA ILE A 453 3.86 19.00 -35.04
C ILE A 453 3.43 17.70 -34.41
N CYS A 454 3.56 17.59 -33.10
CA CYS A 454 3.13 16.41 -32.33
C CYS A 454 1.61 16.24 -32.47
N ASP A 455 1.18 15.12 -33.05
CA ASP A 455 -0.19 14.72 -33.29
C ASP A 455 -0.62 13.47 -32.52
N GLY A 456 0.30 12.86 -31.79
CA GLY A 456 0.03 11.68 -30.99
C GLY A 456 1.07 11.44 -29.91
N ILE A 457 0.70 10.62 -28.95
CA ILE A 457 1.57 10.10 -27.90
C ILE A 457 1.22 8.64 -27.64
N SER A 458 2.25 7.82 -27.50
CA SER A 458 2.12 6.43 -27.06
C SER A 458 2.68 6.33 -25.65
N LEU A 459 1.86 5.94 -24.69
CA LEU A 459 2.24 5.70 -23.31
C LEU A 459 2.51 4.22 -23.11
N ASP A 460 3.76 3.89 -22.75
CA ASP A 460 4.12 2.57 -22.25
C ASP A 460 4.10 2.63 -20.73
N ILE A 461 3.21 1.82 -20.13
CA ILE A 461 2.95 1.81 -18.69
C ILE A 461 3.54 0.52 -18.12
N ASP A 462 4.69 0.63 -17.46
CA ASP A 462 5.37 -0.48 -16.79
C ASP A 462 4.85 -0.60 -15.36
N ILE A 463 3.99 -1.60 -15.11
CA ILE A 463 3.29 -1.80 -13.83
C ILE A 463 4.18 -2.57 -12.85
N GLN A 464 4.27 -2.10 -11.62
CA GLN A 464 5.03 -2.80 -10.58
C GLN A 464 4.49 -4.22 -10.36
N SER A 465 5.39 -5.18 -10.14
CA SER A 465 5.09 -6.62 -10.07
C SER A 465 3.96 -7.01 -9.11
N LYS A 466 3.82 -6.30 -7.99
CA LYS A 466 2.73 -6.54 -7.02
C LYS A 466 1.33 -6.24 -7.55
N TYR A 467 1.21 -5.42 -8.61
CA TYR A 467 -0.06 -5.04 -9.22
C TYR A 467 -0.38 -5.82 -10.49
N THR A 468 0.53 -6.63 -11.02
CA THR A 468 0.31 -7.41 -12.26
C THR A 468 -0.86 -8.39 -12.13
N LYS A 469 -1.12 -8.89 -10.93
CA LYS A 469 -2.30 -9.72 -10.63
C LYS A 469 -3.64 -9.02 -10.90
N TYR A 470 -3.65 -7.68 -10.98
CA TYR A 470 -4.84 -6.85 -11.23
C TYR A 470 -4.96 -6.36 -12.67
N MET A 471 -4.18 -6.88 -13.61
CA MET A 471 -4.15 -6.40 -15.01
C MET A 471 -5.54 -6.33 -15.63
N GLU A 472 -6.38 -7.33 -15.44
CA GLU A 472 -7.75 -7.34 -15.95
C GLU A 472 -8.60 -6.23 -15.29
N THR A 473 -8.42 -6.01 -13.99
CA THR A 473 -9.11 -4.94 -13.25
C THR A 473 -8.63 -3.57 -13.70
N ILE A 474 -7.32 -3.39 -13.86
CA ILE A 474 -6.71 -2.16 -14.39
C ILE A 474 -7.28 -1.83 -15.77
N GLN A 475 -7.36 -2.81 -16.67
CA GLN A 475 -7.92 -2.62 -17.99
C GLN A 475 -9.39 -2.18 -17.94
N LYS A 476 -10.22 -2.86 -17.13
CA LYS A 476 -11.63 -2.50 -16.95
C LYS A 476 -11.80 -1.09 -16.37
N GLU A 477 -10.90 -0.68 -15.48
CA GLU A 477 -10.91 0.67 -14.94
C GLU A 477 -10.53 1.73 -16.00
N PHE A 478 -9.55 1.46 -16.87
CA PHE A 478 -9.28 2.33 -18.01
C PHE A 478 -10.51 2.48 -18.91
N GLU A 479 -11.16 1.39 -19.27
CA GLU A 479 -12.39 1.39 -20.08
C GLU A 479 -13.50 2.19 -19.40
N ARG A 480 -13.66 2.04 -18.09
CA ARG A 480 -14.65 2.78 -17.30
C ARG A 480 -14.35 4.27 -17.26
N GLU A 481 -13.11 4.65 -16.97
CA GLU A 481 -12.72 6.07 -16.89
C GLU A 481 -12.82 6.75 -18.27
N LEU A 482 -12.42 6.08 -19.35
CA LEU A 482 -12.63 6.60 -20.71
C LEU A 482 -14.13 6.83 -20.98
N THR A 483 -14.99 5.92 -20.57
CA THR A 483 -16.45 6.07 -20.67
C THR A 483 -16.95 7.26 -19.83
N ASN A 484 -16.46 7.42 -18.60
CA ASN A 484 -16.79 8.56 -17.74
C ASN A 484 -16.36 9.91 -18.34
N MET A 485 -15.22 9.93 -19.05
CA MET A 485 -14.74 11.09 -19.80
C MET A 485 -15.54 11.35 -21.08
N GLY A 486 -16.52 10.49 -21.43
CA GLY A 486 -17.40 10.60 -22.58
C GLY A 486 -16.88 9.96 -23.86
N TYR A 487 -15.80 9.19 -23.80
CA TYR A 487 -15.35 8.35 -24.90
C TYR A 487 -16.23 7.11 -25.03
N ARG A 488 -16.41 6.61 -26.25
CA ARG A 488 -17.16 5.38 -26.54
C ARG A 488 -16.28 4.45 -27.35
N GLU A 489 -16.35 3.16 -27.04
CA GLU A 489 -15.69 2.13 -27.85
C GLU A 489 -16.25 2.13 -29.28
N THR A 490 -15.38 2.26 -30.26
CA THR A 490 -15.75 2.29 -31.69
C THR A 490 -15.28 1.05 -32.42
N GLU A 491 -14.23 0.39 -31.93
CA GLU A 491 -13.63 -0.76 -32.58
C GLU A 491 -12.90 -1.64 -31.56
N SER A 492 -12.96 -2.97 -31.75
CA SER A 492 -12.21 -3.94 -30.96
C SER A 492 -11.63 -4.99 -31.91
N ILE A 493 -10.28 -5.02 -32.02
CA ILE A 493 -9.55 -5.96 -32.87
C ILE A 493 -8.46 -6.63 -32.03
N GLY A 494 -8.65 -7.91 -31.71
CA GLY A 494 -7.70 -8.67 -30.89
C GLY A 494 -7.51 -8.03 -29.51
N PHE A 495 -6.30 -7.58 -29.23
CA PHE A 495 -5.95 -6.93 -27.95
C PHE A 495 -6.09 -5.39 -27.97
N ILE A 496 -6.56 -4.82 -29.06
CA ILE A 496 -6.68 -3.36 -29.26
C ILE A 496 -8.14 -2.98 -29.18
N LYS A 497 -8.47 -2.07 -28.25
CA LYS A 497 -9.77 -1.41 -28.17
C LYS A 497 -9.60 0.07 -28.50
N SER A 498 -10.41 0.58 -29.40
CA SER A 498 -10.41 1.98 -29.84
C SER A 498 -11.57 2.74 -29.26
N TYR A 499 -11.31 3.94 -28.74
CA TYR A 499 -12.28 4.81 -28.10
C TYR A 499 -12.28 6.19 -28.75
N GLU A 500 -13.47 6.70 -29.01
CA GLU A 500 -13.64 8.03 -29.59
C GLU A 500 -14.75 8.83 -28.87
N LYS A 501 -14.59 10.15 -28.93
CA LYS A 501 -15.59 11.12 -28.43
C LYS A 501 -15.92 12.10 -29.54
N SER A 502 -17.22 12.32 -29.81
CA SER A 502 -17.66 13.19 -30.89
C SER A 502 -17.25 14.66 -30.77
N SER A 503 -17.04 15.12 -29.53
CA SER A 503 -16.57 16.47 -29.21
C SER A 503 -15.05 16.61 -29.12
N SER A 504 -14.29 15.56 -29.44
CA SER A 504 -12.83 15.54 -29.38
C SER A 504 -12.26 15.06 -30.70
N ASP A 505 -11.17 15.65 -31.13
CA ASP A 505 -10.34 15.21 -32.24
C ASP A 505 -9.37 14.11 -31.85
N ILE A 506 -9.43 13.62 -30.62
CA ILE A 506 -8.57 12.53 -30.11
C ILE A 506 -9.25 11.18 -30.26
N LYS A 507 -8.50 10.20 -30.78
CA LYS A 507 -8.77 8.77 -30.73
C LYS A 507 -7.82 8.13 -29.72
N ILE A 508 -8.34 7.28 -28.82
CA ILE A 508 -7.54 6.55 -27.83
C ILE A 508 -7.59 5.07 -28.18
N GLN A 509 -6.43 4.41 -28.17
CA GLN A 509 -6.33 2.96 -28.32
C GLN A 509 -5.73 2.38 -27.05
N LEU A 510 -6.46 1.52 -26.40
CA LEU A 510 -6.00 0.74 -25.26
C LEU A 510 -5.51 -0.62 -25.78
N ILE A 511 -4.26 -0.95 -25.50
CA ILE A 511 -3.61 -2.19 -25.92
C ILE A 511 -3.17 -2.92 -24.66
N SER A 512 -3.79 -4.06 -24.37
CA SER A 512 -3.38 -4.91 -23.27
C SER A 512 -2.55 -6.08 -23.80
N PHE A 513 -1.32 -6.19 -23.32
CA PHE A 513 -0.46 -7.32 -23.63
C PHE A 513 -0.84 -8.50 -22.74
N GLY A 514 -1.85 -9.29 -23.19
CA GLY A 514 -2.31 -10.50 -22.51
C GLY A 514 -1.42 -11.71 -22.78
N ASN A 515 -0.12 -11.54 -22.90
CA ASN A 515 0.81 -12.63 -23.14
C ASN A 515 1.43 -13.09 -21.82
N ALA A 516 1.48 -14.41 -21.61
CA ALA A 516 2.14 -15.03 -20.45
C ALA A 516 3.60 -14.57 -20.26
N ASP A 517 4.23 -14.00 -21.30
CA ASP A 517 5.61 -13.56 -21.33
C ASP A 517 5.83 -12.10 -20.87
N ASN A 518 4.77 -11.27 -20.76
CA ASN A 518 4.86 -9.87 -20.29
C ASN A 518 3.50 -9.40 -19.71
N PRO A 519 3.10 -9.91 -18.53
CA PRO A 519 1.81 -9.59 -17.94
C PRO A 519 1.78 -8.22 -17.24
N ASP A 520 2.84 -7.42 -17.30
CA ASP A 520 3.09 -6.23 -16.49
C ASP A 520 3.04 -4.91 -17.29
N ARG A 521 2.62 -4.94 -18.56
CA ARG A 521 2.64 -3.78 -19.43
C ARG A 521 1.29 -3.49 -20.08
N ILE A 522 0.91 -2.22 -20.06
CA ILE A 522 -0.22 -1.65 -20.83
C ILE A 522 0.30 -0.54 -21.72
N LYS A 523 -0.22 -0.47 -22.94
CA LYS A 523 0.08 0.61 -23.88
C LYS A 523 -1.18 1.39 -24.22
N ILE A 524 -1.09 2.71 -24.17
CA ILE A 524 -2.18 3.61 -24.57
C ILE A 524 -1.66 4.51 -25.68
N ASN A 525 -2.24 4.37 -26.87
CA ASN A 525 -2.00 5.30 -27.98
C ASN A 525 -3.08 6.39 -27.94
N ILE A 526 -2.66 7.63 -27.93
CA ILE A 526 -3.52 8.81 -27.96
C ILE A 526 -3.15 9.59 -29.22
N LEU A 527 -4.04 9.59 -30.20
CA LEU A 527 -3.79 10.08 -31.54
C LEU A 527 -4.80 11.16 -31.92
N THR A 528 -4.39 12.20 -32.63
CA THR A 528 -5.32 13.11 -33.31
C THR A 528 -5.92 12.41 -34.52
N LYS A 529 -7.22 12.67 -34.77
CA LYS A 529 -7.97 12.10 -35.91
C LYS A 529 -7.54 12.73 -37.22
#